data_07051d9d0511a5e60d560359a63d721c
#
_entry.id   07051d9d0511a5e60d560359a63d721c
#
_cell.length_a   1.000
_cell.length_b   1.000
_cell.length_c   1.000
_cell.angle_alpha   90.00
_cell.angle_beta   90.00
_cell.angle_gamma   90.00
#
_symmetry.space_group_name_H-M   'P 1'
#
loop_
_entity.id
_entity.type
_entity.pdbx_description
1 polymer ?
#
loop_
_entity_poly.entity_id
_entity_poly.type
_entity_poly.pdbx_seq_one_letter_code
_entity_poly.pdbx_strand_id
1 'polypeptide(L)'
;MMREGSSEENVLGDLKKILEKDLNFSSGKIIGSMCTMPHDFAKIVFNKYIETNIGDPGLFPGTEKIEKECIRILGSLLNNVNAVGNIVSGGTESNILALAHSRNLHDVKHPEVIVSDNIHHSFHKAANLLGLKLIPVSYSEVRSDS
;
A
#
# COMPACT_ATOMS: atom_id res chain seq x y z
N MET A 1 -36.25 0.91 3.21
CA MET A 1 -36.64 -0.27 3.98
C MET A 1 -35.39 -0.86 4.61
N MET A 2 -35.18 -0.67 5.91
CA MET A 2 -34.06 -1.32 6.62
C MET A 2 -34.38 -2.81 6.66
N ARG A 3 -33.44 -3.63 6.17
CA ARG A 3 -33.55 -5.08 6.32
C ARG A 3 -33.27 -5.44 7.78
N GLU A 4 -33.97 -6.40 8.32
CA GLU A 4 -33.62 -6.98 9.63
C GLU A 4 -32.19 -7.49 9.59
N GLY A 5 -31.47 -7.33 10.69
CA GLY A 5 -30.10 -7.85 10.81
C GLY A 5 -30.10 -9.38 10.77
N SER A 6 -28.98 -9.98 10.36
CA SER A 6 -28.74 -11.41 10.41
C SER A 6 -27.90 -11.78 11.62
N SER A 7 -28.04 -13.00 12.14
CA SER A 7 -27.17 -13.52 13.18
C SER A 7 -25.72 -13.68 12.67
N GLU A 8 -24.74 -13.60 13.56
CA GLU A 8 -23.32 -13.81 13.22
C GLU A 8 -23.10 -15.14 12.53
N GLU A 9 -23.76 -16.20 13.01
CA GLU A 9 -23.65 -17.55 12.43
C GLU A 9 -24.12 -17.59 10.98
N ASN A 10 -25.26 -16.95 10.66
CA ASN A 10 -25.77 -16.87 9.30
C ASN A 10 -24.82 -16.07 8.39
N VAL A 11 -24.30 -14.93 8.89
CA VAL A 11 -23.34 -14.12 8.13
C VAL A 11 -22.06 -14.89 7.85
N LEU A 12 -21.48 -15.57 8.83
CA LEU A 12 -20.29 -16.40 8.65
C LEU A 12 -20.55 -17.59 7.69
N GLY A 13 -21.72 -18.21 7.77
CA GLY A 13 -22.12 -19.27 6.87
C GLY A 13 -22.22 -18.82 5.41
N ASP A 14 -22.80 -17.64 5.18
CA ASP A 14 -22.93 -17.08 3.85
C ASP A 14 -21.57 -16.62 3.30
N LEU A 15 -20.73 -15.98 4.13
CA LEU A 15 -19.36 -15.64 3.75
C LEU A 15 -18.56 -16.87 3.35
N LYS A 16 -18.66 -17.96 4.12
CA LYS A 16 -17.99 -19.22 3.77
C LYS A 16 -18.39 -19.72 2.40
N LYS A 17 -19.70 -19.76 2.10
CA LYS A 17 -20.21 -20.19 0.78
C LYS A 17 -19.70 -19.30 -0.36
N ILE A 18 -19.67 -17.99 -0.16
CA ILE A 18 -19.19 -17.03 -1.16
C ILE A 18 -17.71 -17.26 -1.44
N LEU A 19 -16.91 -17.44 -0.38
CA LEU A 19 -15.45 -17.57 -0.45
C LEU A 19 -14.97 -18.99 -0.81
N GLU A 20 -15.86 -19.99 -0.92
CA GLU A 20 -15.50 -21.36 -1.33
C GLU A 20 -14.80 -21.45 -2.70
N LYS A 21 -15.05 -20.48 -3.57
CA LYS A 21 -14.43 -20.39 -4.91
C LYS A 21 -13.07 -19.71 -4.90
N ASP A 22 -12.69 -19.06 -3.82
CA ASP A 22 -11.43 -18.36 -3.72
C ASP A 22 -10.27 -19.33 -3.49
N LEU A 23 -9.15 -19.04 -4.14
CA LEU A 23 -7.91 -19.75 -3.84
C LEU A 23 -7.32 -19.21 -2.54
N ASN A 24 -6.79 -20.10 -1.72
CA ASN A 24 -6.03 -19.72 -0.54
C ASN A 24 -4.55 -20.07 -0.68
N PHE A 25 -3.70 -19.34 0.02
CA PHE A 25 -2.24 -19.52 -0.06
C PHE A 25 -1.79 -20.91 0.40
N SER A 26 -2.47 -21.52 1.37
CA SER A 26 -2.13 -22.84 1.89
C SER A 26 -2.47 -23.99 0.92
N SER A 27 -3.27 -23.73 -0.12
CA SER A 27 -3.63 -24.74 -1.12
C SER A 27 -2.48 -25.12 -2.06
N GLY A 28 -1.40 -24.33 -2.11
CA GLY A 28 -0.31 -24.51 -3.07
C GLY A 28 -0.67 -24.17 -4.53
N LYS A 29 -1.89 -23.70 -4.79
CA LYS A 29 -2.38 -23.39 -6.15
C LYS A 29 -2.05 -21.97 -6.60
N ILE A 30 -1.64 -21.08 -5.68
CA ILE A 30 -1.23 -19.72 -5.99
C ILE A 30 0.26 -19.73 -6.26
N ILE A 31 0.65 -19.83 -7.55
CA ILE A 31 2.05 -19.94 -7.98
C ILE A 31 2.71 -18.56 -8.07
N GLY A 32 1.96 -17.52 -8.42
CA GLY A 32 2.45 -16.16 -8.52
C GLY A 32 1.38 -15.17 -8.09
N SER A 33 1.73 -14.29 -7.16
CA SER A 33 0.85 -13.22 -6.68
C SER A 33 1.71 -12.06 -6.19
N MET A 34 1.21 -10.84 -6.35
CA MET A 34 1.82 -9.65 -5.74
C MET A 34 1.63 -9.62 -4.23
N CYS A 35 0.71 -10.42 -3.71
CA CYS A 35 0.44 -10.55 -2.29
C CYS A 35 1.01 -11.86 -1.75
N THR A 36 1.40 -11.85 -0.50
CA THR A 36 1.86 -13.05 0.23
C THR A 36 0.96 -13.32 1.42
N MET A 37 0.98 -14.55 1.90
CA MET A 37 0.27 -14.89 3.13
C MET A 37 0.87 -14.11 4.31
N PRO A 38 0.05 -13.40 5.09
CA PRO A 38 0.54 -12.74 6.31
C PRO A 38 1.09 -13.77 7.30
N HIS A 39 2.17 -13.41 7.99
CA HIS A 39 2.71 -14.22 9.08
C HIS A 39 1.66 -14.40 10.19
N ASP A 40 1.56 -15.57 10.80
CA ASP A 40 0.52 -15.88 11.78
C ASP A 40 0.58 -14.94 13.00
N PHE A 41 1.78 -14.58 13.44
CA PHE A 41 1.94 -13.60 14.51
C PHE A 41 1.38 -12.22 14.12
N ALA A 42 1.53 -11.80 12.87
CA ALA A 42 0.95 -10.53 12.39
C ALA A 42 -0.59 -10.55 12.46
N LYS A 43 -1.22 -11.69 12.16
CA LYS A 43 -2.68 -11.85 12.32
C LYS A 43 -3.12 -11.73 13.78
N ILE A 44 -2.36 -12.30 14.70
CA ILE A 44 -2.63 -12.19 16.15
C ILE A 44 -2.54 -10.74 16.61
N VAL A 45 -1.48 -10.03 16.21
CA VAL A 45 -1.29 -8.62 16.56
C VAL A 45 -2.40 -7.75 15.97
N PHE A 46 -2.73 -7.98 14.69
CA PHE A 46 -3.80 -7.24 14.01
C PHE A 46 -5.14 -7.41 14.74
N ASN A 47 -5.54 -8.63 15.03
CA ASN A 47 -6.80 -8.90 15.73
C ASN A 47 -6.84 -8.29 17.15
N LYS A 48 -5.70 -8.30 17.85
CA LYS A 48 -5.62 -7.76 19.22
C LYS A 48 -5.70 -6.24 19.27
N TYR A 49 -5.20 -5.55 18.24
CA TYR A 49 -5.06 -4.09 18.21
C TYR A 49 -5.82 -3.43 17.07
N ILE A 50 -6.85 -4.10 16.54
CA ILE A 50 -7.63 -3.63 15.39
C ILE A 50 -8.30 -2.27 15.60
N GLU A 51 -8.54 -1.89 16.87
CA GLU A 51 -9.17 -0.61 17.23
C GLU A 51 -8.18 0.57 17.20
N THR A 52 -6.86 0.30 17.17
CA THR A 52 -5.86 1.36 17.16
C THR A 52 -5.69 1.98 15.78
N ASN A 53 -5.41 3.28 15.75
CA ASN A 53 -5.18 4.02 14.49
C ASN A 53 -4.25 5.21 14.73
N ILE A 54 -3.88 5.91 13.65
CA ILE A 54 -2.99 7.09 13.70
C ILE A 54 -3.73 8.36 13.23
N GLY A 55 -5.04 8.29 13.05
CA GLY A 55 -5.86 9.44 12.69
C GLY A 55 -5.88 10.54 13.76
N ASP A 56 -5.74 10.13 15.04
CA ASP A 56 -5.55 11.06 16.16
C ASP A 56 -4.37 10.57 17.02
N PRO A 57 -3.17 11.12 16.82
CA PRO A 57 -1.98 10.76 17.59
C PRO A 57 -2.13 11.00 19.09
N GLY A 58 -3.00 11.94 19.49
CA GLY A 58 -3.30 12.22 20.90
C GLY A 58 -3.99 11.06 21.60
N LEU A 59 -4.78 10.25 20.88
CA LEU A 59 -5.45 9.08 21.41
C LEU A 59 -4.56 7.83 21.41
N PHE A 60 -3.69 7.69 20.39
CA PHE A 60 -2.89 6.48 20.16
C PHE A 60 -1.38 6.76 20.07
N PRO A 61 -0.76 7.39 21.09
CA PRO A 61 0.67 7.74 21.03
C PRO A 61 1.60 6.51 20.94
N GLY A 62 1.15 5.35 21.43
CA GLY A 62 1.86 4.09 21.29
C GLY A 62 1.93 3.61 19.83
N THR A 63 0.82 3.73 19.11
CA THR A 63 0.75 3.36 17.67
C THR A 63 1.61 4.29 16.82
N GLU A 64 1.57 5.61 17.09
CA GLU A 64 2.47 6.58 16.45
C GLU A 64 3.95 6.25 16.68
N LYS A 65 4.31 5.87 17.90
CA LYS A 65 5.69 5.45 18.21
C LYS A 65 6.11 4.22 17.42
N ILE A 66 5.22 3.24 17.26
CA ILE A 66 5.51 2.02 16.47
C ILE A 66 5.71 2.40 14.99
N GLU A 67 4.88 3.28 14.42
CA GLU A 67 5.09 3.75 13.05
C GLU A 67 6.46 4.40 12.86
N LYS A 68 6.83 5.33 13.73
CA LYS A 68 8.13 6.00 13.70
C LYS A 68 9.31 5.01 13.79
N GLU A 69 9.17 3.99 14.62
CA GLU A 69 10.19 2.94 14.73
C GLU A 69 10.29 2.09 13.46
N CYS A 70 9.18 1.73 12.83
CA CYS A 70 9.16 1.03 11.54
C CYS A 70 9.83 1.87 10.45
N ILE A 71 9.53 3.17 10.37
CA ILE A 71 10.18 4.08 9.41
C ILE A 71 11.69 4.16 9.65
N ARG A 72 12.12 4.25 10.90
CA ARG A 72 13.54 4.27 11.26
C ARG A 72 14.26 2.98 10.83
N ILE A 73 13.64 1.82 11.06
CA ILE A 73 14.19 0.51 10.64
C ILE A 73 14.32 0.45 9.11
N LEU A 74 13.25 0.81 8.38
CA LEU A 74 13.29 0.83 6.92
C LEU A 74 14.31 1.83 6.38
N GLY A 75 14.38 3.01 6.99
CA GLY A 75 15.36 4.03 6.64
C GLY A 75 16.80 3.53 6.82
N SER A 76 17.09 2.77 7.88
CA SER A 76 18.42 2.21 8.11
C SER A 76 18.83 1.22 7.00
N LEU A 77 17.90 0.46 6.42
CA LEU A 77 18.16 -0.41 5.28
C LEU A 77 18.55 0.38 4.00
N LEU A 78 18.15 1.64 3.94
CA LEU A 78 18.47 2.55 2.84
C LEU A 78 19.62 3.53 3.19
N ASN A 79 20.37 3.24 4.24
CA ASN A 79 21.46 4.10 4.77
C ASN A 79 20.98 5.52 5.16
N ASN A 80 19.71 5.67 5.52
CA ASN A 80 19.13 6.94 5.98
C ASN A 80 18.50 6.77 7.36
N VAL A 81 19.26 6.99 8.42
CA VAL A 81 18.81 6.88 9.82
C VAL A 81 17.84 7.99 10.23
N ASN A 82 17.79 9.07 9.46
CA ASN A 82 16.87 10.21 9.68
C ASN A 82 15.69 10.18 8.73
N ALA A 83 15.35 9.00 8.17
CA ALA A 83 14.19 8.85 7.30
C ALA A 83 12.91 9.26 8.01
N VAL A 84 12.06 9.98 7.30
CA VAL A 84 10.70 10.32 7.67
C VAL A 84 9.73 9.72 6.66
N GLY A 85 8.52 9.42 7.10
CA GLY A 85 7.54 8.81 6.20
C GLY A 85 6.30 8.38 6.96
N ASN A 86 5.44 7.65 6.26
CA ASN A 86 4.20 7.09 6.79
C ASN A 86 4.04 5.63 6.33
N ILE A 87 3.43 4.82 7.17
CA ILE A 87 2.95 3.49 6.79
C ILE A 87 1.57 3.67 6.14
N VAL A 88 1.41 3.12 4.95
CA VAL A 88 0.20 3.27 4.13
C VAL A 88 -0.42 1.92 3.82
N SER A 89 -1.62 1.92 3.23
CA SER A 89 -2.40 0.70 2.95
C SER A 89 -1.79 -0.21 1.89
N GLY A 90 -0.86 0.29 1.08
CA GLY A 90 -0.21 -0.52 0.04
C GLY A 90 0.57 0.30 -0.98
N GLY A 91 1.24 -0.41 -1.92
CA GLY A 91 2.14 0.21 -2.90
C GLY A 91 1.50 1.25 -3.81
N THR A 92 0.22 1.10 -4.14
CA THR A 92 -0.50 2.11 -4.93
C THR A 92 -0.59 3.44 -4.19
N GLU A 93 -0.94 3.43 -2.92
CA GLU A 93 -1.00 4.64 -2.09
C GLU A 93 0.40 5.23 -1.91
N SER A 94 1.41 4.39 -1.64
CA SER A 94 2.81 4.82 -1.56
C SER A 94 3.24 5.59 -2.80
N ASN A 95 2.95 5.07 -4.00
CA ASN A 95 3.31 5.71 -5.26
C ASN A 95 2.56 7.03 -5.47
N ILE A 96 1.26 7.09 -5.12
CA ILE A 96 0.48 8.33 -5.18
C ILE A 96 1.08 9.40 -4.26
N LEU A 97 1.38 9.04 -3.00
CA LEU A 97 1.94 9.97 -2.03
C LEU A 97 3.35 10.45 -2.42
N ALA A 98 4.20 9.55 -2.92
CA ALA A 98 5.53 9.92 -3.39
C ALA A 98 5.47 10.95 -4.53
N LEU A 99 4.60 10.72 -5.52
CA LEU A 99 4.41 11.67 -6.62
C LEU A 99 3.75 12.98 -6.17
N ALA A 100 2.79 12.91 -5.25
CA ALA A 100 2.16 14.09 -4.68
C ALA A 100 3.18 14.95 -3.90
N HIS A 101 4.02 14.31 -3.08
CA HIS A 101 5.09 14.98 -2.36
C HIS A 101 6.08 15.65 -3.32
N SER A 102 6.57 14.90 -4.30
CA SER A 102 7.50 15.42 -5.32
C SER A 102 6.91 16.62 -6.08
N ARG A 103 5.65 16.51 -6.52
CA ARG A 103 4.95 17.63 -7.17
C ARG A 103 4.87 18.86 -6.28
N ASN A 104 4.57 18.68 -4.98
CA ASN A 104 4.40 19.79 -4.05
C ASN A 104 5.71 20.47 -3.64
N LEU A 105 6.84 19.79 -3.79
CA LEU A 105 8.18 20.38 -3.59
C LEU A 105 8.61 21.29 -4.74
N HIS A 106 8.02 21.12 -5.91
CA HIS A 106 8.40 21.85 -7.11
C HIS A 106 7.19 22.64 -7.64
N ASP A 107 7.29 23.97 -7.64
CA ASP A 107 6.25 24.84 -8.20
C ASP A 107 6.34 24.86 -9.74
N VAL A 108 5.89 23.78 -10.37
CA VAL A 108 5.92 23.59 -11.82
C VAL A 108 4.49 23.61 -12.36
N LYS A 109 4.23 24.49 -13.34
CA LYS A 109 2.90 24.66 -13.96
C LYS A 109 2.37 23.38 -14.63
N HIS A 110 3.25 22.62 -15.29
CA HIS A 110 2.92 21.41 -16.01
C HIS A 110 3.93 20.31 -15.62
N PRO A 111 3.75 19.67 -14.46
CA PRO A 111 4.71 18.72 -13.96
C PRO A 111 4.74 17.45 -14.83
N GLU A 112 5.93 17.04 -15.22
CA GLU A 112 6.19 15.85 -16.00
C GLU A 112 7.00 14.84 -15.18
N VAL A 113 6.74 13.56 -15.40
CA VAL A 113 7.45 12.46 -14.74
C VAL A 113 7.96 11.50 -15.81
N ILE A 114 9.27 11.31 -15.85
CA ILE A 114 9.88 10.30 -16.73
C ILE A 114 9.67 8.92 -16.09
N VAL A 115 9.16 8.00 -16.88
CA VAL A 115 8.82 6.65 -16.43
C VAL A 115 9.25 5.61 -17.46
N SER A 116 9.51 4.38 -17.04
CA SER A 116 9.67 3.27 -17.97
C SER A 116 8.34 2.93 -18.65
N ASP A 117 8.37 2.47 -19.88
CA ASP A 117 7.20 2.04 -20.64
C ASP A 117 6.45 0.86 -20.00
N ASN A 118 7.12 0.06 -19.17
CA ASN A 118 6.55 -1.05 -18.39
C ASN A 118 6.22 -0.70 -16.94
N ILE A 119 6.07 0.59 -16.62
CA ILE A 119 5.81 1.02 -15.25
C ILE A 119 4.50 0.46 -14.71
N HIS A 120 4.47 0.20 -13.40
CA HIS A 120 3.26 -0.29 -12.72
C HIS A 120 2.08 0.69 -12.90
N HIS A 121 0.89 0.16 -13.15
CA HIS A 121 -0.33 0.94 -13.44
C HIS A 121 -0.70 1.98 -12.36
N SER A 122 -0.22 1.84 -11.13
CA SER A 122 -0.43 2.83 -10.07
C SER A 122 0.14 4.20 -10.41
N PHE A 123 1.20 4.29 -11.22
CA PHE A 123 1.75 5.56 -11.67
C PHE A 123 0.83 6.26 -12.67
N HIS A 124 0.19 5.52 -13.57
CA HIS A 124 -0.85 6.07 -14.46
C HIS A 124 -2.04 6.61 -13.64
N LYS A 125 -2.46 5.86 -12.62
CA LYS A 125 -3.51 6.30 -11.70
C LYS A 125 -3.11 7.56 -10.93
N ALA A 126 -1.89 7.59 -10.39
CA ALA A 126 -1.36 8.75 -9.68
C ALA A 126 -1.25 9.98 -10.60
N ALA A 127 -0.72 9.80 -11.80
CA ALA A 127 -0.60 10.89 -12.77
C ALA A 127 -1.97 11.52 -13.11
N ASN A 128 -2.99 10.68 -13.34
CA ASN A 128 -4.34 11.15 -13.58
C ASN A 128 -4.93 11.92 -12.38
N LEU A 129 -4.75 11.40 -11.17
CA LEU A 129 -5.24 12.04 -9.95
C LEU A 129 -4.54 13.37 -9.63
N LEU A 130 -3.25 13.45 -9.95
CA LEU A 130 -2.39 14.57 -9.58
C LEU A 130 -2.17 15.59 -10.71
N GLY A 131 -2.73 15.35 -11.90
CA GLY A 131 -2.53 16.22 -13.06
C GLY A 131 -1.09 16.21 -13.58
N LEU A 132 -0.40 15.06 -13.49
CA LEU A 132 0.96 14.88 -13.97
C LEU A 132 0.95 14.32 -15.41
N LYS A 133 1.94 14.70 -16.21
CA LYS A 133 2.19 14.09 -17.52
C LYS A 133 3.28 13.04 -17.39
N LEU A 134 2.99 11.80 -17.78
CA LEU A 134 4.00 10.75 -17.87
C LEU A 134 4.72 10.81 -19.21
N ILE A 135 6.04 10.77 -19.17
CA ILE A 135 6.91 10.70 -20.32
C ILE A 135 7.53 9.29 -20.33
N PRO A 136 7.01 8.36 -21.15
CA PRO A 136 7.54 7.01 -21.20
C PRO A 136 8.89 6.99 -21.93
N VAL A 137 9.83 6.23 -21.37
CA VAL A 137 11.13 5.90 -21.96
C VAL A 137 11.20 4.38 -22.13
N SER A 138 11.66 3.93 -23.29
CA SER A 138 11.75 2.50 -23.57
C SER A 138 12.77 1.82 -22.66
N TYR A 139 12.37 0.72 -22.05
CA TYR A 139 13.25 -0.10 -21.22
C TYR A 139 14.49 -0.62 -21.96
N SER A 140 14.36 -0.84 -23.28
CA SER A 140 15.49 -1.25 -24.15
C SER A 140 16.53 -0.15 -24.33
N GLU A 141 16.13 1.13 -24.32
CA GLU A 141 17.05 2.27 -24.46
C GLU A 141 17.88 2.50 -23.19
N VAL A 142 17.29 2.27 -22.01
CA VAL A 142 17.99 2.42 -20.73
C VAL A 142 19.09 1.38 -20.53
N ARG A 143 19.00 0.23 -21.19
CA ARG A 143 19.97 -0.87 -21.05
C ARG A 143 21.18 -0.76 -21.99
N SER A 144 21.11 0.08 -23.01
CA SER A 144 22.19 0.19 -24.00
C SER A 144 23.39 1.02 -23.54
N ASP A 145 23.25 1.79 -22.45
CA ASP A 145 24.27 2.75 -21.98
C ASP A 145 24.88 2.37 -20.61
N SER A 146 24.76 1.10 -20.19
CA SER A 146 25.32 0.62 -18.90
C SER A 146 26.35 -0.50 -19.06
#